data_eacc4524490c5d8078d11a5b6b3e3b4b
#
_entry.id   eacc4524490c5d8078d11a5b6b3e3b4b
#
_cell.length_a   1.000
_cell.length_b   1.000
_cell.length_c   1.000
_cell.angle_alpha   90.00
_cell.angle_beta   90.00
_cell.angle_gamma   90.00
#
_symmetry.space_group_name_H-M   'P 1'
#
loop_
_entity.id
_entity.type
_entity.pdbx_description
1 polymer ?
#
loop_
_entity_poly.entity_id
_entity_poly.type
_entity_poly.pdbx_seq_one_letter_code
_entity_poly.pdbx_strand_id
1 'polypeptide(L)'
;LMGKLIGKVALVTGASRGIGRAIAVELAKEGASIVINYSKDNEGAKETLEQVKKVNGYGVIIKQDISSLEGCKSMIDEIINTMGKVDILVNNAGISTIGLFMDAEEEDISRIINTNLMGPVYLTKYALQHMVPKRSGNIINISSMWGDVGASCEVLYSTTKGGLNLFTKSLAKELAMSNIRVNGIAPGVIDTKMNEVFSEEDRKSLEEEIPLGRFGTPEEIGKLAVFLASDDSSYITGQIIRADGGFI
;
A
#
# COMPACT_ATOMS: atom_id res chain seq x y z
N LEU A 1 -13.56 21.24 10.78
CA LEU A 1 -13.62 20.72 9.41
C LEU A 1 -14.07 19.26 9.48
N MET A 2 -15.08 18.88 8.73
CA MET A 2 -15.51 17.48 8.62
C MET A 2 -14.42 16.70 7.86
N GLY A 3 -14.09 15.47 8.31
CA GLY A 3 -13.08 14.63 7.65
C GLY A 3 -13.48 14.30 6.20
N LYS A 4 -12.49 14.19 5.32
CA LYS A 4 -12.67 13.98 3.87
C LYS A 4 -13.19 12.60 3.48
N LEU A 5 -13.10 11.62 4.39
CA LEU A 5 -13.38 10.21 4.14
C LEU A 5 -14.49 9.64 5.05
N ILE A 6 -15.34 10.53 5.61
CA ILE A 6 -16.44 10.11 6.48
C ILE A 6 -17.33 9.09 5.77
N GLY A 7 -17.60 7.98 6.48
CA GLY A 7 -18.45 6.91 5.98
C GLY A 7 -17.78 6.01 4.92
N LYS A 8 -16.52 6.20 4.56
CA LYS A 8 -15.75 5.30 3.70
C LYS A 8 -15.17 4.13 4.51
N VAL A 9 -15.08 2.97 3.89
CA VAL A 9 -14.39 1.79 4.43
C VAL A 9 -13.10 1.58 3.63
N ALA A 10 -11.97 1.58 4.32
CA ALA A 10 -10.65 1.42 3.73
C ALA A 10 -9.97 0.13 4.19
N LEU A 11 -9.64 -0.75 3.26
CA LEU A 11 -8.74 -1.88 3.49
C LEU A 11 -7.30 -1.45 3.26
N VAL A 12 -6.44 -1.63 4.26
CA VAL A 12 -5.00 -1.40 4.14
C VAL A 12 -4.26 -2.71 4.41
N THR A 13 -3.57 -3.24 3.40
CA THR A 13 -2.81 -4.48 3.55
C THR A 13 -1.43 -4.24 4.14
N GLY A 14 -0.94 -5.19 4.95
CA GLY A 14 0.35 -5.03 5.62
C GLY A 14 0.38 -3.83 6.57
N ALA A 15 -0.73 -3.55 7.25
CA ALA A 15 -0.92 -2.36 8.08
C ALA A 15 -0.47 -2.53 9.54
N SER A 16 0.26 -3.60 9.88
CA SER A 16 0.75 -3.81 11.24
C SER A 16 1.89 -2.84 11.64
N ARG A 17 2.56 -2.21 10.68
CA ARG A 17 3.72 -1.32 10.93
C ARG A 17 4.03 -0.44 9.72
N GLY A 18 4.99 0.48 9.91
CA GLY A 18 5.60 1.29 8.85
C GLY A 18 4.59 2.09 8.03
N ILE A 19 4.76 2.10 6.72
CA ILE A 19 3.91 2.85 5.77
C ILE A 19 2.44 2.44 5.90
N GLY A 20 2.15 1.14 5.97
CA GLY A 20 0.76 0.66 6.07
C GLY A 20 0.06 1.12 7.34
N ARG A 21 0.75 1.14 8.49
CA ARG A 21 0.23 1.70 9.74
C ARG A 21 -0.07 3.19 9.60
N ALA A 22 0.89 3.96 9.08
CA ALA A 22 0.72 5.39 8.91
C ALA A 22 -0.45 5.71 7.96
N ILE A 23 -0.59 4.99 6.84
CA ILE A 23 -1.74 5.14 5.95
C ILE A 23 -3.05 4.85 6.69
N ALA A 24 -3.12 3.75 7.46
CA ALA A 24 -4.31 3.40 8.22
C ALA A 24 -4.71 4.51 9.21
N VAL A 25 -3.75 5.07 9.94
CA VAL A 25 -3.98 6.14 10.91
C VAL A 25 -4.38 7.44 10.23
N GLU A 26 -3.71 7.83 9.13
CA GLU A 26 -4.04 9.07 8.40
C GLU A 26 -5.43 9.00 7.76
N LEU A 27 -5.81 7.86 7.17
CA LEU A 27 -7.17 7.65 6.64
C LEU A 27 -8.23 7.71 7.77
N ALA A 28 -7.92 7.16 8.96
CA ALA A 28 -8.80 7.22 10.11
C ALA A 28 -9.00 8.64 10.63
N LYS A 29 -7.97 9.49 10.65
CA LYS A 29 -8.06 10.93 11.00
C LYS A 29 -9.07 11.66 10.13
N GLU A 30 -9.22 11.23 8.88
CA GLU A 30 -10.17 11.78 7.91
C GLU A 30 -11.56 11.10 7.95
N GLY A 31 -11.80 10.23 8.93
CA GLY A 31 -13.11 9.64 9.18
C GLY A 31 -13.42 8.34 8.45
N ALA A 32 -12.42 7.70 7.82
CA ALA A 32 -12.60 6.37 7.27
C ALA A 32 -12.65 5.31 8.37
N SER A 33 -13.48 4.28 8.18
CA SER A 33 -13.41 3.03 8.94
C SER A 33 -12.33 2.14 8.34
N ILE A 34 -11.41 1.63 9.18
CA ILE A 34 -10.19 0.97 8.72
C ILE A 34 -10.27 -0.54 8.90
N VAL A 35 -9.94 -1.27 7.86
CA VAL A 35 -9.63 -2.70 7.94
C VAL A 35 -8.10 -2.85 7.91
N ILE A 36 -7.55 -3.25 9.04
CA ILE A 36 -6.12 -3.46 9.26
C ILE A 36 -5.79 -4.90 8.92
N ASN A 37 -5.21 -5.13 7.74
CA ASN A 37 -4.77 -6.48 7.40
C ASN A 37 -3.31 -6.70 7.79
N TYR A 38 -3.03 -7.91 8.27
CA TYR A 38 -1.69 -8.42 8.53
C TYR A 38 -1.62 -9.94 8.27
N SER A 39 -0.41 -10.48 8.08
CA SER A 39 -0.20 -11.93 7.95
C SER A 39 0.43 -12.56 9.20
N LYS A 40 1.46 -11.96 9.77
CA LYS A 40 2.27 -12.55 10.85
C LYS A 40 2.34 -11.69 12.12
N ASP A 41 2.38 -10.38 12.00
CA ASP A 41 2.63 -9.43 13.10
C ASP A 41 1.32 -8.98 13.77
N ASN A 42 0.81 -9.84 14.66
CA ASN A 42 -0.44 -9.60 15.39
C ASN A 42 -0.33 -8.42 16.37
N GLU A 43 0.77 -8.32 17.09
CA GLU A 43 0.95 -7.25 18.08
C GLU A 43 1.07 -5.89 17.38
N GLY A 44 1.79 -5.82 16.27
CA GLY A 44 1.83 -4.61 15.46
C GLY A 44 0.46 -4.21 14.90
N ALA A 45 -0.38 -5.18 14.52
CA ALA A 45 -1.75 -4.88 14.07
C ALA A 45 -2.63 -4.34 15.20
N LYS A 46 -2.51 -4.87 16.42
CA LYS A 46 -3.19 -4.34 17.61
C LYS A 46 -2.73 -2.92 17.92
N GLU A 47 -1.42 -2.66 17.86
CA GLU A 47 -0.86 -1.33 18.06
C GLU A 47 -1.42 -0.33 17.02
N THR A 48 -1.52 -0.74 15.76
CA THR A 48 -2.16 0.08 14.72
C THR A 48 -3.61 0.39 15.05
N LEU A 49 -4.37 -0.61 15.51
CA LEU A 49 -5.77 -0.40 15.93
C LEU A 49 -5.87 0.60 17.09
N GLU A 50 -4.99 0.50 18.08
CA GLU A 50 -4.96 1.47 19.19
C GLU A 50 -4.61 2.89 18.71
N GLN A 51 -3.72 3.04 17.73
CA GLN A 51 -3.43 4.36 17.13
C GLN A 51 -4.63 4.89 16.35
N VAL A 52 -5.36 4.04 15.62
CA VAL A 52 -6.62 4.41 14.96
C VAL A 52 -7.66 4.90 15.98
N LYS A 53 -7.82 4.19 17.11
CA LYS A 53 -8.73 4.61 18.20
C LYS A 53 -8.33 5.94 18.84
N LYS A 54 -7.02 6.18 19.04
CA LYS A 54 -6.50 7.44 19.60
C LYS A 54 -6.87 8.68 18.78
N VAL A 55 -7.09 8.52 17.49
CA VAL A 55 -7.56 9.59 16.61
C VAL A 55 -9.09 9.60 16.43
N ASN A 56 -9.81 8.94 17.34
CA ASN A 56 -11.27 8.73 17.32
C ASN A 56 -11.78 7.99 16.07
N GLY A 57 -10.92 7.19 15.43
CA GLY A 57 -11.27 6.35 14.30
C GLY A 57 -11.88 5.01 14.74
N TYR A 58 -12.55 4.36 13.80
CA TYR A 58 -13.03 2.99 13.93
C TYR A 58 -12.17 2.05 13.08
N GLY A 59 -11.84 0.87 13.60
CA GLY A 59 -11.09 -0.12 12.85
C GLY A 59 -11.36 -1.54 13.32
N VAL A 60 -11.07 -2.48 12.43
CA VAL A 60 -11.07 -3.93 12.68
C VAL A 60 -9.77 -4.54 12.17
N ILE A 61 -9.37 -5.65 12.76
CA ILE A 61 -8.15 -6.37 12.36
C ILE A 61 -8.57 -7.67 11.66
N ILE A 62 -7.97 -7.93 10.49
CA ILE A 62 -8.15 -9.18 9.76
C ILE A 62 -6.77 -9.82 9.51
N LYS A 63 -6.57 -11.04 10.04
CA LYS A 63 -5.39 -11.84 9.76
C LYS A 63 -5.60 -12.61 8.46
N GLN A 64 -4.82 -12.27 7.42
CA GLN A 64 -4.88 -12.99 6.15
C GLN A 64 -3.58 -12.83 5.36
N ASP A 65 -3.13 -13.91 4.70
CA ASP A 65 -2.02 -13.88 3.77
C ASP A 65 -2.54 -13.54 2.37
N ILE A 66 -2.07 -12.43 1.82
CA ILE A 66 -2.50 -11.96 0.49
C ILE A 66 -1.79 -12.66 -0.67
N SER A 67 -0.77 -13.47 -0.41
CA SER A 67 -0.10 -14.26 -1.46
C SER A 67 -0.98 -15.37 -2.03
N SER A 68 -2.11 -15.67 -1.36
CA SER A 68 -3.08 -16.70 -1.73
C SER A 68 -4.34 -16.09 -2.34
N LEU A 69 -4.78 -16.62 -3.47
CA LEU A 69 -6.03 -16.24 -4.12
C LEU A 69 -7.24 -16.43 -3.20
N GLU A 70 -7.31 -17.59 -2.55
CA GLU A 70 -8.40 -17.92 -1.62
C GLU A 70 -8.39 -17.00 -0.40
N GLY A 71 -7.19 -16.68 0.10
CA GLY A 71 -7.02 -15.75 1.20
C GLY A 71 -7.52 -14.34 0.85
N CYS A 72 -7.20 -13.86 -0.34
CA CYS A 72 -7.68 -12.57 -0.82
C CYS A 72 -9.21 -12.55 -0.96
N LYS A 73 -9.79 -13.62 -1.51
CA LYS A 73 -11.25 -13.75 -1.65
C LYS A 73 -11.93 -13.76 -0.28
N SER A 74 -11.48 -14.64 0.62
CA SER A 74 -12.03 -14.76 1.98
C SER A 74 -11.99 -13.43 2.73
N MET A 75 -10.89 -12.68 2.62
CA MET A 75 -10.76 -11.37 3.27
C MET A 75 -11.78 -10.36 2.73
N ILE A 76 -11.97 -10.26 1.43
CA ILE A 76 -12.97 -9.35 0.85
C ILE A 76 -14.38 -9.79 1.28
N ASP A 77 -14.70 -11.09 1.22
CA ASP A 77 -16.00 -11.60 1.67
C ASP A 77 -16.26 -11.26 3.15
N GLU A 78 -15.27 -11.40 4.04
CA GLU A 78 -15.35 -11.03 5.45
C GLU A 78 -15.60 -9.52 5.62
N ILE A 79 -14.89 -8.67 4.87
CA ILE A 79 -15.09 -7.20 4.91
C ILE A 79 -16.52 -6.85 4.48
N ILE A 80 -17.03 -7.45 3.41
CA ILE A 80 -18.37 -7.18 2.93
C ILE A 80 -19.42 -7.63 3.97
N ASN A 81 -19.23 -8.79 4.60
CA ASN A 81 -20.15 -9.29 5.61
C ASN A 81 -20.15 -8.45 6.89
N THR A 82 -19.00 -7.90 7.29
CA THR A 82 -18.85 -7.16 8.56
C THR A 82 -19.01 -5.66 8.42
N MET A 83 -18.52 -5.07 7.32
CA MET A 83 -18.51 -3.63 7.07
C MET A 83 -19.49 -3.19 5.98
N GLY A 84 -20.09 -4.14 5.25
CA GLY A 84 -21.07 -3.89 4.19
C GLY A 84 -20.49 -3.41 2.86
N LYS A 85 -19.24 -3.00 2.83
CA LYS A 85 -18.58 -2.43 1.64
C LYS A 85 -17.05 -2.35 1.78
N VAL A 86 -16.39 -2.11 0.65
CA VAL A 86 -15.02 -1.62 0.55
C VAL A 86 -15.02 -0.45 -0.44
N ASP A 87 -14.65 0.74 0.02
CA ASP A 87 -14.62 1.96 -0.81
C ASP A 87 -13.20 2.29 -1.25
N ILE A 88 -12.22 1.98 -0.40
CA ILE A 88 -10.81 2.27 -0.63
C ILE A 88 -10.01 0.98 -0.41
N LEU A 89 -9.20 0.60 -1.40
CA LEU A 89 -8.24 -0.51 -1.30
C LEU A 89 -6.84 0.05 -1.38
N VAL A 90 -6.05 -0.12 -0.31
CA VAL A 90 -4.63 0.21 -0.29
C VAL A 90 -3.81 -1.08 -0.31
N ASN A 91 -3.25 -1.40 -1.46
CA ASN A 91 -2.32 -2.51 -1.66
C ASN A 91 -0.92 -2.07 -1.19
N ASN A 92 -0.64 -2.23 0.10
CA ASN A 92 0.62 -1.82 0.71
C ASN A 92 1.52 -3.00 1.09
N ALA A 93 0.97 -4.16 1.43
CA ALA A 93 1.77 -5.30 1.82
C ALA A 93 2.82 -5.65 0.76
N GLY A 94 4.04 -5.85 1.20
CA GLY A 94 5.16 -6.19 0.34
C GLY A 94 6.36 -6.67 1.15
N ILE A 95 7.20 -7.43 0.49
CA ILE A 95 8.46 -7.96 1.02
C ILE A 95 9.59 -7.67 0.03
N SER A 96 10.80 -7.55 0.53
CA SER A 96 12.01 -7.50 -0.28
C SER A 96 13.03 -8.52 0.22
N THR A 97 13.91 -8.93 -0.67
CA THR A 97 15.15 -9.66 -0.37
C THR A 97 16.27 -8.97 -1.12
N ILE A 98 17.39 -8.78 -0.45
CA ILE A 98 18.59 -8.17 -1.03
C ILE A 98 19.58 -9.30 -1.33
N GLY A 99 20.05 -9.38 -2.57
CA GLY A 99 21.01 -10.38 -3.01
C GLY A 99 21.15 -10.44 -4.53
N LEU A 100 22.19 -11.12 -5.02
CA LEU A 100 22.37 -11.32 -6.45
C LEU A 100 21.26 -12.21 -7.00
N PHE A 101 20.72 -11.85 -8.16
CA PHE A 101 19.63 -12.59 -8.77
C PHE A 101 19.96 -14.05 -9.06
N MET A 102 21.20 -14.34 -9.43
CA MET A 102 21.63 -15.71 -9.72
C MET A 102 21.61 -16.64 -8.48
N ASP A 103 21.62 -16.06 -7.29
CA ASP A 103 21.60 -16.80 -6.01
C ASP A 103 20.18 -16.87 -5.39
N ALA A 104 19.18 -16.36 -6.11
CA ALA A 104 17.79 -16.34 -5.62
C ALA A 104 17.19 -17.75 -5.65
N GLU A 105 16.69 -18.20 -4.51
CA GLU A 105 15.98 -19.47 -4.39
C GLU A 105 14.58 -19.40 -5.03
N GLU A 106 14.10 -20.51 -5.61
CA GLU A 106 12.79 -20.58 -6.26
C GLU A 106 11.64 -20.21 -5.32
N GLU A 107 11.76 -20.54 -4.04
CA GLU A 107 10.78 -20.21 -3.00
C GLU A 107 10.70 -18.70 -2.77
N ASP A 108 11.85 -18.01 -2.76
CA ASP A 108 11.90 -16.55 -2.62
C ASP A 108 11.33 -15.85 -3.85
N ILE A 109 11.64 -16.33 -5.05
CA ILE A 109 11.06 -15.82 -6.30
C ILE A 109 9.53 -15.90 -6.22
N SER A 110 8.99 -17.08 -5.93
CA SER A 110 7.55 -17.31 -5.84
C SER A 110 6.91 -16.44 -4.75
N ARG A 111 7.54 -16.35 -3.59
CA ARG A 111 7.04 -15.59 -2.45
C ARG A 111 6.96 -14.09 -2.74
N ILE A 112 8.01 -13.52 -3.34
CA ILE A 112 8.05 -12.08 -3.69
C ILE A 112 7.00 -11.76 -4.76
N ILE A 113 6.92 -12.55 -5.82
CA ILE A 113 5.94 -12.34 -6.90
C ILE A 113 4.52 -12.47 -6.35
N ASN A 114 4.22 -13.52 -5.59
CA ASN A 114 2.88 -13.75 -5.07
C ASN A 114 2.46 -12.66 -4.08
N THR A 115 3.36 -12.21 -3.20
CA THR A 115 3.02 -11.17 -2.22
C THR A 115 2.91 -9.79 -2.87
N ASN A 116 3.92 -9.38 -3.65
CA ASN A 116 4.04 -7.98 -4.08
C ASN A 116 3.22 -7.65 -5.34
N LEU A 117 2.93 -8.65 -6.17
CA LEU A 117 2.23 -8.45 -7.45
C LEU A 117 0.90 -9.21 -7.49
N MET A 118 0.91 -10.53 -7.28
CA MET A 118 -0.31 -11.32 -7.41
C MET A 118 -1.32 -11.01 -6.30
N GLY A 119 -0.87 -10.74 -5.06
CA GLY A 119 -1.74 -10.32 -3.97
C GLY A 119 -2.55 -9.07 -4.30
N PRO A 120 -1.93 -7.95 -4.70
CA PRO A 120 -2.64 -6.78 -5.22
C PRO A 120 -3.60 -7.07 -6.37
N VAL A 121 -3.20 -7.93 -7.33
CA VAL A 121 -4.06 -8.33 -8.46
C VAL A 121 -5.30 -9.09 -7.96
N TYR A 122 -5.13 -10.07 -7.07
CA TYR A 122 -6.23 -10.86 -6.52
C TYR A 122 -7.20 -10.00 -5.69
N LEU A 123 -6.66 -9.20 -4.76
CA LEU A 123 -7.49 -8.31 -3.93
C LEU A 123 -8.29 -7.33 -4.78
N THR A 124 -7.63 -6.71 -5.75
CA THR A 124 -8.28 -5.80 -6.68
C THR A 124 -9.41 -6.49 -7.43
N LYS A 125 -9.16 -7.70 -7.98
CA LYS A 125 -10.18 -8.48 -8.69
C LYS A 125 -11.45 -8.70 -7.83
N TYR A 126 -11.28 -9.05 -6.56
CA TYR A 126 -12.44 -9.29 -5.68
C TYR A 126 -13.08 -8.00 -5.18
N ALA A 127 -12.31 -6.97 -4.87
CA ALA A 127 -12.86 -5.66 -4.50
C ALA A 127 -13.71 -5.04 -5.62
N LEU A 128 -13.29 -5.20 -6.88
CA LEU A 128 -14.00 -4.70 -8.05
C LEU A 128 -15.40 -5.31 -8.23
N GLN A 129 -15.64 -6.53 -7.75
CA GLN A 129 -16.98 -7.13 -7.78
C GLN A 129 -17.99 -6.31 -6.96
N HIS A 130 -17.51 -5.52 -6.00
CA HIS A 130 -18.33 -4.65 -5.14
C HIS A 130 -18.26 -3.17 -5.53
N MET A 131 -17.12 -2.72 -6.08
CA MET A 131 -16.92 -1.33 -6.50
C MET A 131 -17.62 -1.02 -7.84
N VAL A 132 -17.51 -1.91 -8.84
CA VAL A 132 -18.06 -1.68 -10.19
C VAL A 132 -19.58 -1.52 -10.19
N PRO A 133 -20.36 -2.38 -9.52
CA PRO A 133 -21.83 -2.20 -9.47
C PRO A 133 -22.25 -0.89 -8.78
N LYS A 134 -21.47 -0.42 -7.81
CA LYS A 134 -21.69 0.85 -7.10
C LYS A 134 -21.20 2.07 -7.86
N ARG A 135 -20.42 1.87 -8.94
CA ARG A 135 -19.75 2.92 -9.71
C ARG A 135 -18.97 3.89 -8.81
N SER A 136 -18.29 3.35 -7.81
CA SER A 136 -17.51 4.11 -6.83
C SER A 136 -16.43 3.23 -6.23
N GLY A 137 -15.20 3.72 -6.22
CA GLY A 137 -14.06 3.04 -5.62
C GLY A 137 -12.77 3.82 -5.81
N ASN A 138 -11.81 3.51 -4.95
CA ASN A 138 -10.47 4.07 -5.02
C ASN A 138 -9.45 2.99 -4.70
N ILE A 139 -8.48 2.80 -5.58
CA ILE A 139 -7.42 1.80 -5.43
C ILE A 139 -6.09 2.54 -5.40
N ILE A 140 -5.31 2.32 -4.35
CA ILE A 140 -3.98 2.91 -4.16
C ILE A 140 -2.97 1.77 -4.03
N ASN A 141 -2.04 1.70 -4.97
CA ASN A 141 -0.98 0.71 -4.98
C ASN A 141 0.32 1.32 -4.46
N ILE A 142 0.88 0.77 -3.37
CA ILE A 142 2.17 1.21 -2.86
C ILE A 142 3.27 0.49 -3.62
N SER A 143 3.87 1.23 -4.55
CA SER A 143 4.97 0.81 -5.39
C SER A 143 6.32 1.08 -4.71
N SER A 144 7.30 1.52 -5.47
CA SER A 144 8.63 1.96 -5.03
C SER A 144 9.25 2.79 -6.15
N MET A 145 10.19 3.68 -5.83
CA MET A 145 11.07 4.29 -6.82
C MET A 145 11.79 3.23 -7.67
N TRP A 146 12.12 2.07 -7.11
CA TRP A 146 12.72 0.95 -7.84
C TRP A 146 11.79 0.28 -8.86
N GLY A 147 10.52 0.58 -8.85
CA GLY A 147 9.58 0.16 -9.91
C GLY A 147 9.71 0.96 -11.20
N ASP A 148 10.39 2.10 -11.16
CA ASP A 148 10.63 2.94 -12.35
C ASP A 148 12.03 2.72 -12.94
N VAL A 149 13.08 2.65 -12.09
CA VAL A 149 14.48 2.61 -12.56
C VAL A 149 15.18 1.28 -12.30
N GLY A 150 14.62 0.44 -11.45
CA GLY A 150 15.25 -0.80 -11.00
C GLY A 150 16.38 -0.57 -9.99
N ALA A 151 16.75 -1.64 -9.27
CA ALA A 151 17.88 -1.60 -8.35
C ALA A 151 18.71 -2.87 -8.46
N SER A 152 20.03 -2.72 -8.42
CA SER A 152 20.94 -3.86 -8.28
C SER A 152 20.68 -4.57 -6.95
N CYS A 153 20.83 -5.88 -6.93
CA CYS A 153 20.54 -6.74 -5.78
C CYS A 153 19.07 -6.77 -5.31
N GLU A 154 18.17 -6.06 -5.99
CA GLU A 154 16.71 -6.07 -5.74
C GLU A 154 15.91 -6.32 -7.03
N VAL A 155 16.42 -7.17 -7.92
CA VAL A 155 15.84 -7.43 -9.26
C VAL A 155 14.38 -7.88 -9.16
N LEU A 156 14.07 -8.85 -8.29
CA LEU A 156 12.71 -9.37 -8.12
C LEU A 156 11.76 -8.32 -7.54
N TYR A 157 12.21 -7.58 -6.53
CA TYR A 157 11.44 -6.49 -5.94
C TYR A 157 11.11 -5.43 -6.98
N SER A 158 12.13 -4.93 -7.69
CA SER A 158 11.97 -3.94 -8.77
C SER A 158 11.01 -4.44 -9.86
N THR A 159 11.14 -5.71 -10.28
CA THR A 159 10.25 -6.35 -11.26
C THR A 159 8.80 -6.32 -10.80
N THR A 160 8.53 -6.69 -9.52
CA THR A 160 7.16 -6.69 -9.00
C THR A 160 6.58 -5.28 -8.90
N LYS A 161 7.39 -4.29 -8.51
CA LYS A 161 6.96 -2.90 -8.40
C LYS A 161 6.76 -2.24 -9.78
N GLY A 162 7.58 -2.56 -10.77
CA GLY A 162 7.36 -2.18 -12.18
C GLY A 162 6.10 -2.81 -12.77
N GLY A 163 5.86 -4.10 -12.48
CA GLY A 163 4.60 -4.77 -12.82
C GLY A 163 3.38 -4.09 -12.20
N LEU A 164 3.47 -3.72 -10.92
CA LEU A 164 2.40 -3.02 -10.20
C LEU A 164 2.14 -1.61 -10.77
N ASN A 165 3.18 -0.91 -11.25
CA ASN A 165 3.05 0.37 -11.93
C ASN A 165 2.24 0.24 -13.22
N LEU A 166 2.54 -0.76 -14.06
CA LEU A 166 1.79 -1.02 -15.30
C LEU A 166 0.37 -1.52 -15.00
N PHE A 167 0.18 -2.37 -14.01
CA PHE A 167 -1.14 -2.80 -13.54
C PHE A 167 -2.01 -1.59 -13.16
N THR A 168 -1.46 -0.65 -12.36
CA THR A 168 -2.14 0.59 -11.99
C THR A 168 -2.59 1.40 -13.21
N LYS A 169 -1.67 1.65 -14.15
CA LYS A 169 -1.94 2.46 -15.35
C LYS A 169 -2.98 1.82 -16.27
N SER A 170 -2.91 0.50 -16.46
CA SER A 170 -3.84 -0.25 -17.32
C SER A 170 -5.23 -0.29 -16.71
N LEU A 171 -5.31 -0.63 -15.42
CA LEU A 171 -6.57 -0.75 -14.71
C LEU A 171 -7.31 0.60 -14.58
N ALA A 172 -6.57 1.69 -14.40
CA ALA A 172 -7.15 3.04 -14.37
C ALA A 172 -7.91 3.38 -15.67
N LYS A 173 -7.35 2.99 -16.82
CA LYS A 173 -8.00 3.21 -18.12
C LYS A 173 -9.28 2.37 -18.28
N GLU A 174 -9.24 1.12 -17.82
CA GLU A 174 -10.38 0.20 -17.90
C GLU A 174 -11.52 0.65 -16.99
N LEU A 175 -11.21 1.15 -15.81
CA LEU A 175 -12.20 1.48 -14.76
C LEU A 175 -12.70 2.92 -14.75
N ALA A 176 -12.12 3.81 -15.58
CA ALA A 176 -12.47 5.23 -15.60
C ALA A 176 -13.98 5.46 -15.81
N MET A 177 -14.59 4.74 -16.76
CA MET A 177 -16.03 4.83 -17.02
C MET A 177 -16.90 4.28 -15.90
N SER A 178 -16.33 3.51 -14.99
CA SER A 178 -16.99 3.00 -13.78
C SER A 178 -16.84 3.94 -12.57
N ASN A 179 -16.25 5.13 -12.76
CA ASN A 179 -15.98 6.09 -11.70
C ASN A 179 -15.12 5.50 -10.55
N ILE A 180 -14.15 4.66 -10.92
CA ILE A 180 -13.18 4.06 -10.00
C ILE A 180 -11.81 4.61 -10.38
N ARG A 181 -11.12 5.22 -9.42
CA ARG A 181 -9.76 5.74 -9.63
C ARG A 181 -8.73 4.73 -9.14
N VAL A 182 -7.65 4.60 -9.89
CA VAL A 182 -6.54 3.71 -9.56
C VAL A 182 -5.24 4.49 -9.71
N ASN A 183 -4.52 4.67 -8.60
CA ASN A 183 -3.24 5.39 -8.59
C ASN A 183 -2.19 4.61 -7.80
N GLY A 184 -0.94 4.95 -8.01
CA GLY A 184 0.19 4.43 -7.26
C GLY A 184 0.92 5.52 -6.49
N ILE A 185 1.51 5.12 -5.38
CA ILE A 185 2.54 5.90 -4.68
C ILE A 185 3.84 5.11 -4.82
N ALA A 186 4.90 5.78 -5.24
CA ALA A 186 6.25 5.21 -5.33
C ALA A 186 7.14 5.90 -4.27
N PRO A 187 7.21 5.35 -3.04
CA PRO A 187 8.08 5.88 -2.01
C PRO A 187 9.56 5.72 -2.39
N GLY A 188 10.37 6.67 -1.97
CA GLY A 188 11.82 6.53 -1.87
C GLY A 188 12.22 5.82 -0.58
N VAL A 189 13.32 6.27 0.03
CA VAL A 189 13.79 5.73 1.30
C VAL A 189 12.97 6.32 2.45
N ILE A 190 12.17 5.47 3.11
CA ILE A 190 11.27 5.86 4.20
C ILE A 190 11.79 5.26 5.51
N ASP A 191 11.76 6.04 6.58
CA ASP A 191 12.20 5.64 7.92
C ASP A 191 11.25 4.58 8.52
N THR A 192 11.57 3.32 8.26
CA THR A 192 10.78 2.16 8.69
C THR A 192 11.69 1.03 9.13
N LYS A 193 11.14 0.02 9.82
CA LYS A 193 11.87 -1.19 10.19
C LYS A 193 12.52 -1.92 9.01
N MET A 194 12.04 -1.74 7.80
CA MET A 194 12.67 -2.31 6.60
C MET A 194 14.07 -1.73 6.38
N ASN A 195 14.30 -0.49 6.79
CA ASN A 195 15.55 0.26 6.63
C ASN A 195 16.39 0.31 7.92
N GLU A 196 15.99 -0.37 9.02
CA GLU A 196 16.80 -0.53 10.24
C GLU A 196 18.07 -1.40 10.01
N VAL A 197 18.17 -2.06 8.86
CA VAL A 197 19.36 -2.85 8.48
C VAL A 197 20.57 -1.99 8.13
N PHE A 198 20.38 -0.70 7.84
CA PHE A 198 21.47 0.22 7.53
C PHE A 198 22.23 0.62 8.79
N SER A 199 23.57 0.59 8.73
CA SER A 199 24.41 1.21 9.75
C SER A 199 24.19 2.73 9.79
N GLU A 200 24.63 3.38 10.86
CA GLU A 200 24.55 4.86 10.94
C GLU A 200 25.34 5.55 9.82
N GLU A 201 26.46 4.95 9.39
CA GLU A 201 27.28 5.44 8.30
C GLU A 201 26.59 5.29 6.95
N ASP A 202 26.00 4.09 6.67
CA ASP A 202 25.21 3.86 5.45
C ASP A 202 24.00 4.78 5.39
N ARG A 203 23.31 4.96 6.53
CA ARG A 203 22.18 5.87 6.62
C ARG A 203 22.57 7.29 6.25
N LYS A 204 23.66 7.79 6.82
CA LYS A 204 24.17 9.13 6.53
C LYS A 204 24.55 9.30 5.06
N SER A 205 25.21 8.30 4.48
CA SER A 205 25.57 8.30 3.06
C SER A 205 24.32 8.37 2.18
N LEU A 206 23.27 7.59 2.49
CA LEU A 206 22.01 7.62 1.76
C LEU A 206 21.28 8.96 1.94
N GLU A 207 21.32 9.57 3.12
CA GLU A 207 20.73 10.89 3.36
C GLU A 207 21.42 11.98 2.53
N GLU A 208 22.73 11.90 2.33
CA GLU A 208 23.52 12.81 1.48
C GLU A 208 23.17 12.66 -0.02
N GLU A 209 22.76 11.46 -0.46
CA GLU A 209 22.31 11.22 -1.84
C GLU A 209 20.88 11.74 -2.10
N ILE A 210 20.05 11.87 -1.06
CA ILE A 210 18.67 12.39 -1.19
C ILE A 210 18.72 13.93 -1.23
N PRO A 211 18.20 14.59 -2.28
CA PRO A 211 18.25 16.06 -2.37
C PRO A 211 17.58 16.79 -1.19
N LEU A 212 16.55 16.21 -0.56
CA LEU A 212 15.95 16.75 0.68
C LEU A 212 16.79 16.45 1.92
N GLY A 213 17.92 15.74 1.84
CA GLY A 213 18.88 15.51 2.92
C GLY A 213 18.37 14.64 4.07
N ARG A 214 17.32 13.86 3.87
CA ARG A 214 16.74 12.98 4.89
C ARG A 214 15.89 11.87 4.30
N PHE A 215 15.66 10.84 5.07
CA PHE A 215 14.62 9.86 4.77
C PHE A 215 13.21 10.51 4.88
N GLY A 216 12.28 10.02 4.07
CA GLY A 216 10.87 10.34 4.23
C GLY A 216 10.29 9.66 5.47
N THR A 217 9.17 10.19 5.99
CA THR A 217 8.44 9.56 7.09
C THR A 217 7.25 8.75 6.59
N PRO A 218 6.83 7.70 7.29
CA PRO A 218 5.61 6.96 6.95
C PRO A 218 4.37 7.85 6.87
N GLU A 219 4.29 8.90 7.70
CA GLU A 219 3.18 9.85 7.75
C GLU A 219 3.10 10.70 6.48
N GLU A 220 4.22 11.02 5.84
CA GLU A 220 4.24 11.74 4.55
C GLU A 220 3.58 10.89 3.45
N ILE A 221 3.83 9.57 3.45
CA ILE A 221 3.15 8.64 2.55
C ILE A 221 1.67 8.49 2.92
N GLY A 222 1.35 8.45 4.22
CA GLY A 222 -0.03 8.42 4.72
C GLY A 222 -0.85 9.62 4.26
N LYS A 223 -0.30 10.83 4.34
CA LYS A 223 -0.96 12.07 3.86
C LYS A 223 -1.19 12.05 2.34
N LEU A 224 -0.23 11.54 1.57
CA LEU A 224 -0.39 11.38 0.13
C LEU A 224 -1.48 10.34 -0.20
N ALA A 225 -1.58 9.26 0.58
CA ALA A 225 -2.65 8.28 0.44
C ALA A 225 -4.03 8.90 0.73
N VAL A 226 -4.16 9.74 1.75
CA VAL A 226 -5.38 10.52 2.03
C VAL A 226 -5.76 11.41 0.84
N PHE A 227 -4.82 12.16 0.29
CA PHE A 227 -5.06 12.98 -0.90
C PHE A 227 -5.59 12.15 -2.06
N LEU A 228 -4.94 11.01 -2.36
CA LEU A 228 -5.38 10.13 -3.45
C LEU A 228 -6.73 9.44 -3.15
N ALA A 229 -7.04 9.17 -1.89
CA ALA A 229 -8.30 8.55 -1.48
C ALA A 229 -9.49 9.53 -1.53
N SER A 230 -9.24 10.82 -1.40
CA SER A 230 -10.26 11.86 -1.30
C SER A 230 -10.67 12.45 -2.67
N ASP A 231 -11.72 13.28 -2.66
CA ASP A 231 -12.19 14.00 -3.84
C ASP A 231 -11.23 15.14 -4.27
N ASP A 232 -10.25 15.50 -3.43
CA ASP A 232 -9.20 16.47 -3.80
C ASP A 232 -8.39 16.00 -5.01
N SER A 233 -8.38 14.68 -5.28
CA SER A 233 -7.72 14.06 -6.43
C SER A 233 -8.71 13.50 -7.46
N SER A 234 -9.93 14.04 -7.54
CA SER A 234 -11.03 13.52 -8.38
C SER A 234 -10.69 13.42 -9.87
N TYR A 235 -9.74 14.23 -10.38
CA TYR A 235 -9.29 14.19 -11.77
C TYR A 235 -7.95 13.46 -11.97
N ILE A 236 -7.48 12.74 -10.93
CA ILE A 236 -6.21 11.99 -10.95
C ILE A 236 -6.51 10.49 -10.96
N THR A 237 -6.15 9.82 -12.07
CA THR A 237 -6.20 8.36 -12.19
C THR A 237 -5.08 7.87 -13.11
N GLY A 238 -4.55 6.68 -12.88
CA GLY A 238 -3.46 6.08 -13.65
C GLY A 238 -2.08 6.69 -13.38
N GLN A 239 -1.93 7.48 -12.31
CA GLN A 239 -0.66 8.12 -11.98
C GLN A 239 0.11 7.28 -10.97
N ILE A 240 1.44 7.30 -11.12
CA ILE A 240 2.39 6.82 -10.12
C ILE A 240 3.09 8.06 -9.57
N ILE A 241 2.75 8.43 -8.34
CA ILE A 241 3.32 9.63 -7.71
C ILE A 241 4.52 9.22 -6.87
N ARG A 242 5.69 9.72 -7.24
CA ARG A 242 6.91 9.52 -6.46
C ARG A 242 6.90 10.43 -5.23
N ALA A 243 7.34 9.87 -4.12
CA ALA A 243 7.55 10.56 -2.85
C ALA A 243 8.92 10.10 -2.30
N ASP A 244 9.98 10.60 -2.91
CA ASP A 244 11.36 10.12 -2.78
C ASP A 244 12.36 11.21 -2.37
N GLY A 245 11.91 12.42 -2.11
CA GLY A 245 12.79 13.53 -1.75
C GLY A 245 13.66 14.04 -2.92
N GLY A 246 13.31 13.65 -4.16
CA GLY A 246 14.06 13.99 -5.37
C GLY A 246 15.22 13.02 -5.67
N PHE A 247 15.20 11.81 -5.10
CA PHE A 247 16.29 10.84 -5.20
C PHE A 247 16.49 10.34 -6.63
N ILE A 248 15.42 10.18 -7.43
CA ILE A 248 15.49 9.78 -8.85
C ILE A 248 14.66 10.70 -9.75
#